data_9df4d7dce52f73819225b6247f99d66c
#
_entry.id   9df4d7dce52f73819225b6247f99d66c
#
_cell.length_a   1.000
_cell.length_b   1.000
_cell.length_c   1.000
_cell.angle_alpha   90.00
_cell.angle_beta   90.00
_cell.angle_gamma   90.00
#
_symmetry.space_group_name_H-M   'P 1'
#
loop_
_entity.id
_entity.type
_entity.pdbx_description
1 polymer ?
#
loop_
_entity_poly.entity_id
_entity_poly.type
_entity_poly.pdbx_seq_one_letter_code
_entity_poly.pdbx_strand_id
1 'polypeptide(L)'
;MMAGEKGIPFILHIPMEAKRYVGDKNALVRVGMPPDLIRMSVRNAFWSLPGAVGVNNHQGSHATEDLRAMEAVMKELAAEGVFFLDSRTSGSSIAYSVALEKDVPAARNQVFLDHYDEGGFIWSQFEKAFAIARRNGGVIAICHARPGTLDFLPRLYEIAPEDIKFVTVPEYLEHKRIGSWEE
;
A
#
# COMPACT_ATOMS: atom_id res chain seq x y z
N MET A 1 1.69 -20.31 7.95
CA MET A 1 1.18 -19.06 7.30
C MET A 1 1.36 -19.24 5.79
N MET A 2 0.28 -19.38 5.01
CA MET A 2 0.35 -19.87 3.60
C MET A 2 1.22 -19.01 2.65
N ALA A 3 1.22 -17.68 2.80
CA ALA A 3 2.02 -16.81 1.91
C ALA A 3 3.53 -16.96 2.17
N GLY A 4 3.97 -16.92 3.43
CA GLY A 4 5.37 -17.09 3.79
C GLY A 4 5.94 -18.46 3.41
N GLU A 5 5.15 -19.53 3.56
CA GLU A 5 5.54 -20.89 3.14
C GLU A 5 5.76 -21.02 1.62
N LYS A 6 5.11 -20.15 0.84
CA LYS A 6 5.24 -20.08 -0.62
C LYS A 6 6.27 -19.06 -1.10
N GLY A 7 6.97 -18.38 -0.20
CA GLY A 7 7.89 -17.30 -0.55
C GLY A 7 7.22 -16.05 -1.14
N ILE A 8 5.89 -15.90 -0.97
CA ILE A 8 5.15 -14.74 -1.47
C ILE A 8 5.29 -13.60 -0.47
N PRO A 9 5.84 -12.43 -0.86
CA PRO A 9 5.94 -11.29 0.03
C PRO A 9 4.54 -10.79 0.43
N PHE A 10 4.38 -10.43 1.69
CA PHE A 10 3.14 -9.88 2.23
C PHE A 10 3.43 -8.67 3.12
N ILE A 11 2.43 -7.82 3.29
CA ILE A 11 2.53 -6.57 4.05
C ILE A 11 1.46 -6.49 5.13
N LEU A 12 1.73 -5.69 6.15
CA LEU A 12 0.75 -5.33 7.17
C LEU A 12 -0.22 -4.29 6.64
N HIS A 13 -1.52 -4.56 6.78
CA HIS A 13 -2.58 -3.61 6.49
C HIS A 13 -3.05 -2.95 7.79
N ILE A 14 -2.43 -1.80 8.14
CA ILE A 14 -2.62 -1.16 9.45
C ILE A 14 -3.83 -0.24 9.46
N PRO A 15 -4.82 -0.46 10.35
CA PRO A 15 -5.93 0.46 10.52
C PRO A 15 -5.47 1.84 10.99
N MET A 16 -5.76 2.87 10.19
CA MET A 16 -5.47 4.27 10.48
C MET A 16 -6.74 5.11 10.50
N GLU A 17 -6.77 6.15 11.33
CA GLU A 17 -7.95 6.99 11.52
C GLU A 17 -8.41 7.65 10.23
N ALA A 18 -9.71 7.49 9.93
CA ALA A 18 -10.37 8.13 8.81
C ALA A 18 -11.16 9.37 9.25
N LYS A 19 -11.25 10.41 8.39
CA LYS A 19 -12.06 11.62 8.65
C LYS A 19 -13.52 11.31 9.01
N ARG A 20 -14.06 10.25 8.42
CA ARG A 20 -15.44 9.81 8.69
C ARG A 20 -15.62 9.16 10.07
N TYR A 21 -14.53 8.67 10.66
CA TYR A 21 -14.53 7.90 11.91
C TYR A 21 -13.47 8.43 12.88
N VAL A 22 -13.48 9.73 13.12
CA VAL A 22 -12.56 10.37 14.08
C VAL A 22 -12.77 9.78 15.47
N GLY A 23 -11.67 9.41 16.12
CA GLY A 23 -11.70 8.77 17.43
C GLY A 23 -11.98 7.26 17.41
N ASP A 24 -11.98 6.61 16.24
CA ASP A 24 -12.15 5.16 16.13
C ASP A 24 -11.08 4.44 16.96
N LYS A 25 -11.53 3.71 18.00
CA LYS A 25 -10.66 2.97 18.91
C LYS A 25 -9.98 1.76 18.23
N ASN A 26 -10.50 1.30 17.09
CA ASN A 26 -9.92 0.21 16.31
C ASN A 26 -8.75 0.68 15.43
N ALA A 27 -8.63 1.99 15.19
CA ALA A 27 -7.49 2.54 14.48
C ALA A 27 -6.24 2.51 15.37
N LEU A 28 -5.18 1.87 14.88
CA LEU A 28 -3.88 1.77 15.58
C LEU A 28 -3.10 3.09 15.50
N VAL A 29 -3.35 3.90 14.48
CA VAL A 29 -2.74 5.21 14.27
C VAL A 29 -3.84 6.26 14.21
N ARG A 30 -3.84 7.21 15.17
CA ARG A 30 -4.84 8.29 15.27
C ARG A 30 -4.16 9.64 15.39
N VAL A 31 -4.82 10.66 14.87
CA VAL A 31 -4.40 12.05 15.03
C VAL A 31 -4.46 12.44 16.52
N GLY A 32 -3.44 13.16 16.99
CA GLY A 32 -3.31 13.54 18.39
C GLY A 32 -2.77 12.45 19.33
N MET A 33 -2.59 11.22 18.85
CA MET A 33 -1.97 10.16 19.64
C MET A 33 -0.49 10.48 19.90
N PRO A 34 0.04 10.23 21.11
CA PRO A 34 1.46 10.39 21.41
C PRO A 34 2.34 9.60 20.42
N PRO A 35 3.42 10.18 19.86
CA PRO A 35 4.27 9.50 18.88
C PRO A 35 4.81 8.15 19.33
N ASP A 36 5.20 8.03 20.60
CA ASP A 36 5.73 6.76 21.14
C ASP A 36 4.66 5.67 21.24
N LEU A 37 3.40 6.05 21.47
CA LEU A 37 2.29 5.10 21.42
C LEU A 37 1.99 4.66 19.98
N ILE A 38 2.09 5.55 18.99
CA ILE A 38 1.97 5.19 17.57
C ILE A 38 3.07 4.19 17.22
N ARG A 39 4.32 4.49 17.54
CA ARG A 39 5.45 3.59 17.28
C ARG A 39 5.27 2.22 17.92
N MET A 40 4.87 2.19 19.19
CA MET A 40 4.58 0.94 19.88
C MET A 40 3.45 0.15 19.22
N SER A 41 2.39 0.80 18.77
CA SER A 41 1.28 0.16 18.08
C SER A 41 1.73 -0.46 16.74
N VAL A 42 2.55 0.25 15.97
CA VAL A 42 3.11 -0.26 14.69
C VAL A 42 4.03 -1.45 14.97
N ARG A 43 4.93 -1.35 15.93
CA ARG A 43 5.84 -2.45 16.33
C ARG A 43 5.08 -3.69 16.78
N ASN A 44 4.06 -3.54 17.60
CA ASN A 44 3.22 -4.66 18.05
C ASN A 44 2.48 -5.33 16.87
N ALA A 45 2.08 -4.54 15.86
CA ALA A 45 1.50 -5.09 14.65
C ALA A 45 2.50 -5.98 13.89
N PHE A 46 3.79 -5.59 13.79
CA PHE A 46 4.84 -6.46 13.22
C PHE A 46 5.04 -7.74 14.01
N TRP A 47 5.02 -7.68 15.34
CA TRP A 47 5.14 -8.88 16.17
C TRP A 47 3.97 -9.85 15.98
N SER A 48 2.79 -9.34 15.62
CA SER A 48 1.62 -10.19 15.32
C SER A 48 1.68 -10.87 13.97
N LEU A 49 2.51 -10.34 13.03
CA LEU A 49 2.67 -10.87 11.68
C LEU A 49 4.15 -10.85 11.26
N PRO A 50 5.00 -11.71 11.87
CA PRO A 50 6.43 -11.75 11.56
C PRO A 50 6.67 -12.15 10.10
N GLY A 51 7.65 -11.48 9.48
CA GLY A 51 7.99 -11.66 8.07
C GLY A 51 7.24 -10.74 7.10
N ALA A 52 6.41 -9.83 7.58
CA ALA A 52 5.87 -8.77 6.73
C ALA A 52 7.01 -7.86 6.22
N VAL A 53 7.04 -7.61 4.90
CA VAL A 53 8.11 -6.86 4.24
C VAL A 53 7.79 -5.37 4.06
N GLY A 54 6.58 -4.95 4.43
CA GLY A 54 6.11 -3.58 4.31
C GLY A 54 4.80 -3.35 5.05
N VAL A 55 4.33 -2.12 4.95
CA VAL A 55 3.06 -1.64 5.54
C VAL A 55 2.27 -0.86 4.52
N ASN A 56 0.94 -1.01 4.53
CA ASN A 56 0.04 -0.02 3.94
C ASN A 56 -1.06 0.39 4.93
N ASN A 57 -1.66 1.56 4.68
CA ASN A 57 -2.76 2.05 5.51
C ASN A 57 -4.10 1.45 5.08
N HIS A 58 -4.83 0.87 6.05
CA HIS A 58 -6.27 0.62 5.95
C HIS A 58 -7.00 1.92 6.33
N GLN A 59 -7.86 2.42 5.44
CA GLN A 59 -8.45 3.75 5.59
C GLN A 59 -7.35 4.84 5.77
N GLY A 60 -7.44 5.65 6.82
CA GLY A 60 -6.38 6.60 7.18
C GLY A 60 -6.52 7.98 6.52
N SER A 61 -7.68 8.34 5.95
CA SER A 61 -7.86 9.64 5.29
C SER A 61 -7.70 10.86 6.24
N HIS A 62 -7.62 10.63 7.56
CA HIS A 62 -7.27 11.66 8.55
C HIS A 62 -5.82 11.53 9.00
N ALA A 63 -5.41 10.33 9.41
CA ALA A 63 -4.07 10.10 9.95
C ALA A 63 -2.96 10.32 8.90
N THR A 64 -3.20 9.97 7.62
CA THR A 64 -2.21 10.16 6.54
C THR A 64 -2.00 11.62 6.11
N GLU A 65 -2.82 12.56 6.60
CA GLU A 65 -2.65 14.00 6.43
C GLU A 65 -1.96 14.66 7.64
N ASP A 66 -1.81 13.94 8.75
CA ASP A 66 -1.18 14.45 9.96
C ASP A 66 0.32 14.17 9.95
N LEU A 67 1.13 15.22 9.89
CA LEU A 67 2.59 15.12 9.82
C LEU A 67 3.17 14.38 11.04
N ARG A 68 2.69 14.71 12.24
CA ARG A 68 3.22 14.13 13.49
C ARG A 68 2.94 12.62 13.58
N ALA A 69 1.75 12.20 13.15
CA ALA A 69 1.40 10.79 13.09
C ALA A 69 2.25 10.05 12.06
N MET A 70 2.41 10.62 10.85
CA MET A 70 3.19 9.99 9.80
C MET A 70 4.69 9.94 10.13
N GLU A 71 5.27 10.96 10.73
CA GLU A 71 6.65 10.91 11.21
C GLU A 71 6.88 9.79 12.24
N ALA A 72 5.93 9.59 13.16
CA ALA A 72 6.02 8.51 14.13
C ALA A 72 5.93 7.13 13.47
N VAL A 73 5.04 6.96 12.51
CA VAL A 73 4.93 5.72 11.71
C VAL A 73 6.24 5.46 10.96
N MET A 74 6.71 6.42 10.16
CA MET A 74 7.90 6.24 9.32
C MET A 74 9.18 6.01 10.13
N LYS A 75 9.28 6.63 11.31
CA LYS A 75 10.40 6.37 12.23
C LYS A 75 10.44 4.91 12.68
N GLU A 76 9.29 4.28 12.90
CA GLU A 76 9.25 2.86 13.25
C GLU A 76 9.53 1.98 12.04
N LEU A 77 8.99 2.30 10.85
CA LEU A 77 9.25 1.54 9.63
C LEU A 77 10.73 1.56 9.23
N ALA A 78 11.39 2.71 9.39
CA ALA A 78 12.84 2.82 9.19
C ALA A 78 13.63 1.91 10.15
N ALA A 79 13.20 1.82 11.41
CA ALA A 79 13.84 0.94 12.39
C ALA A 79 13.63 -0.56 12.10
N GLU A 80 12.48 -0.92 11.55
CA GLU A 80 12.16 -2.29 11.11
C GLU A 80 12.76 -2.64 9.73
N GLY A 81 13.25 -1.66 8.97
CA GLY A 81 13.84 -1.87 7.64
C GLY A 81 12.84 -2.28 6.57
N VAL A 82 11.60 -1.82 6.66
CA VAL A 82 10.48 -2.19 5.77
C VAL A 82 9.94 -1.01 4.98
N PHE A 83 9.28 -1.26 3.85
CA PHE A 83 8.72 -0.20 3.01
C PHE A 83 7.32 0.26 3.45
N PHE A 84 6.91 1.43 2.98
CA PHE A 84 5.55 1.94 3.11
C PHE A 84 4.84 2.04 1.75
N LEU A 85 3.60 1.56 1.69
CA LEU A 85 2.71 1.74 0.54
C LEU A 85 1.53 2.65 0.93
N ASP A 86 1.56 3.90 0.48
CA ASP A 86 0.44 4.81 0.68
C ASP A 86 -0.75 4.38 -0.18
N SER A 87 -1.81 3.89 0.48
CA SER A 87 -3.06 3.49 -0.19
C SER A 87 -3.81 4.68 -0.81
N ARG A 88 -3.41 5.92 -0.50
CA ARG A 88 -4.04 7.17 -1.00
C ARG A 88 -5.54 7.21 -0.85
N THR A 89 -6.02 6.86 0.32
CA THR A 89 -7.45 7.00 0.70
C THR A 89 -7.89 8.47 0.82
N SER A 90 -6.94 9.40 0.81
CA SER A 90 -7.14 10.85 0.65
C SER A 90 -6.21 11.40 -0.43
N GLY A 91 -6.71 12.34 -1.23
CA GLY A 91 -5.90 13.10 -2.19
C GLY A 91 -4.85 14.00 -1.53
N SER A 92 -5.08 14.37 -0.26
CA SER A 92 -4.19 15.21 0.56
C SER A 92 -3.22 14.40 1.43
N SER A 93 -3.12 13.09 1.25
CA SER A 93 -2.15 12.26 1.97
C SER A 93 -0.73 12.77 1.77
N ILE A 94 0.00 12.96 2.88
CA ILE A 94 1.42 13.29 2.92
C ILE A 94 2.29 12.08 3.25
N ALA A 95 1.68 10.91 3.48
CA ALA A 95 2.39 9.74 3.99
C ALA A 95 3.54 9.31 3.08
N TYR A 96 3.34 9.33 1.75
CA TYR A 96 4.39 9.02 0.79
C TYR A 96 5.57 9.98 0.85
N SER A 97 5.34 11.30 0.92
CA SER A 97 6.42 12.29 1.00
C SER A 97 7.18 12.18 2.32
N VAL A 98 6.47 12.00 3.45
CA VAL A 98 7.11 11.81 4.77
C VAL A 98 7.94 10.52 4.80
N ALA A 99 7.49 9.44 4.13
CA ALA A 99 8.28 8.23 4.01
C ALA A 99 9.63 8.48 3.33
N LEU A 100 9.62 9.18 2.19
CA LEU A 100 10.85 9.53 1.46
C LEU A 100 11.77 10.46 2.27
N GLU A 101 11.21 11.43 3.00
CA GLU A 101 11.99 12.34 3.88
C GLU A 101 12.65 11.61 5.07
N LYS A 102 12.15 10.44 5.45
CA LYS A 102 12.69 9.60 6.51
C LYS A 102 13.47 8.39 5.98
N ASP A 103 13.87 8.40 4.71
CA ASP A 103 14.60 7.32 4.04
C ASP A 103 13.90 5.95 4.10
N VAL A 104 12.56 5.94 4.20
CA VAL A 104 11.76 4.73 4.10
C VAL A 104 11.42 4.49 2.64
N PRO A 105 11.80 3.33 2.05
CA PRO A 105 11.38 2.98 0.71
C PRO A 105 9.85 3.05 0.60
N ALA A 106 9.33 3.76 -0.41
CA ALA A 106 7.89 3.96 -0.47
C ALA A 106 7.34 3.96 -1.90
N ALA A 107 6.09 3.50 -2.01
CA ALA A 107 5.26 3.64 -3.18
C ALA A 107 3.91 4.24 -2.79
N ARG A 108 3.14 4.65 -3.79
CA ARG A 108 1.77 5.15 -3.58
C ARG A 108 0.82 4.55 -4.60
N ASN A 109 -0.39 4.27 -4.16
CA ASN A 109 -1.47 3.84 -5.02
C ASN A 109 -1.82 4.93 -6.05
N GLN A 110 -2.06 4.52 -7.28
CA GLN A 110 -2.47 5.39 -8.38
C GLN A 110 -3.83 5.01 -8.95
N VAL A 111 -4.26 3.75 -8.74
CA VAL A 111 -5.54 3.24 -9.24
C VAL A 111 -6.18 2.33 -8.21
N PHE A 112 -7.43 2.63 -7.83
CA PHE A 112 -8.32 1.69 -7.16
C PHE A 112 -9.06 0.87 -8.21
N LEU A 113 -8.91 -0.46 -8.17
CA LEU A 113 -9.46 -1.34 -9.20
C LEU A 113 -10.96 -1.63 -8.99
N ASP A 114 -11.41 -1.67 -7.75
CA ASP A 114 -12.71 -2.19 -7.36
C ASP A 114 -13.54 -1.19 -6.51
N HIS A 115 -13.53 0.08 -6.90
CA HIS A 115 -14.45 1.05 -6.29
C HIS A 115 -15.90 0.57 -6.43
N TYR A 116 -16.24 0.00 -7.60
CA TYR A 116 -17.44 -0.80 -7.83
C TYR A 116 -17.03 -2.24 -8.09
N ASP A 117 -17.71 -3.21 -7.43
CA ASP A 117 -17.44 -4.64 -7.52
C ASP A 117 -18.08 -5.28 -8.76
N GLU A 118 -17.78 -4.72 -9.92
CA GLU A 118 -18.31 -5.11 -11.22
C GLU A 118 -17.17 -5.36 -12.20
N GLY A 119 -17.14 -6.50 -12.88
CA GLY A 119 -16.05 -6.91 -13.76
C GLY A 119 -15.75 -5.90 -14.88
N GLY A 120 -16.75 -5.26 -15.46
CA GLY A 120 -16.55 -4.21 -16.47
C GLY A 120 -15.88 -2.96 -15.91
N PHE A 121 -16.23 -2.56 -14.68
CA PHE A 121 -15.55 -1.45 -14.01
C PHE A 121 -14.10 -1.84 -13.67
N ILE A 122 -13.89 -3.01 -13.07
CA ILE A 122 -12.55 -3.51 -12.73
C ILE A 122 -11.65 -3.52 -13.96
N TRP A 123 -12.15 -4.03 -15.09
CA TRP A 123 -11.40 -4.02 -16.35
C TRP A 123 -11.01 -2.59 -16.78
N SER A 124 -11.95 -1.65 -16.76
CA SER A 124 -11.66 -0.26 -17.14
C SER A 124 -10.57 0.39 -16.27
N GLN A 125 -10.50 0.02 -14.98
CA GLN A 125 -9.44 0.49 -14.09
C GLN A 125 -8.09 -0.18 -14.39
N PHE A 126 -8.07 -1.44 -14.82
CA PHE A 126 -6.85 -2.08 -15.33
C PHE A 126 -6.34 -1.41 -16.60
N GLU A 127 -7.20 -1.13 -17.58
CA GLU A 127 -6.81 -0.38 -18.79
C GLU A 127 -6.18 0.99 -18.45
N LYS A 128 -6.76 1.69 -17.47
CA LYS A 128 -6.18 2.92 -16.94
C LYS A 128 -4.82 2.68 -16.27
N ALA A 129 -4.68 1.61 -15.49
CA ALA A 129 -3.42 1.25 -14.86
C ALA A 129 -2.36 0.92 -15.93
N PHE A 130 -2.68 0.16 -16.97
CA PHE A 130 -1.78 -0.14 -18.08
C PHE A 130 -1.31 1.13 -18.80
N ALA A 131 -2.21 2.06 -19.07
CA ALA A 131 -1.85 3.35 -19.67
C ALA A 131 -0.88 4.17 -18.79
N ILE A 132 -1.07 4.14 -17.47
CA ILE A 132 -0.16 4.79 -16.50
C ILE A 132 1.19 4.07 -16.48
N ALA A 133 1.19 2.73 -16.45
CA ALA A 133 2.41 1.93 -16.45
C ALA A 133 3.29 2.22 -17.65
N ARG A 134 2.71 2.24 -18.87
CA ARG A 134 3.42 2.59 -20.11
C ARG A 134 4.02 3.98 -20.07
N ARG A 135 3.31 4.96 -19.52
CA ARG A 135 3.78 6.36 -19.47
C ARG A 135 4.86 6.57 -18.42
N ASN A 136 4.77 5.89 -17.26
CA ASN A 136 5.58 6.17 -16.08
C ASN A 136 6.60 5.07 -15.76
N GLY A 137 6.68 4.01 -16.58
CA GLY A 137 7.51 2.85 -16.34
C GLY A 137 7.05 1.99 -15.16
N GLY A 138 5.78 2.07 -14.78
CA GLY A 138 5.18 1.26 -13.73
C GLY A 138 4.05 1.97 -12.99
N VAL A 139 3.19 1.20 -12.33
CA VAL A 139 2.02 1.68 -11.60
C VAL A 139 1.75 0.78 -10.40
N ILE A 140 1.30 1.37 -9.29
CA ILE A 140 0.67 0.63 -8.19
C ILE A 140 -0.84 0.75 -8.33
N ALA A 141 -1.51 -0.40 -8.35
CA ALA A 141 -2.96 -0.50 -8.30
C ALA A 141 -3.36 -1.39 -7.12
N ILE A 142 -4.39 -1.01 -6.38
CA ILE A 142 -4.89 -1.78 -5.24
C ILE A 142 -6.36 -2.15 -5.41
N CYS A 143 -6.74 -3.28 -4.82
CA CYS A 143 -8.11 -3.78 -4.76
C CYS A 143 -8.40 -4.40 -3.40
N HIS A 144 -9.66 -4.69 -3.16
CA HIS A 144 -10.13 -5.46 -2.01
C HIS A 144 -10.36 -6.93 -2.42
N ALA A 145 -10.34 -7.83 -1.46
CA ALA A 145 -10.72 -9.23 -1.68
C ALA A 145 -12.25 -9.38 -1.73
N ARG A 146 -12.89 -8.71 -2.69
CA ARG A 146 -14.34 -8.81 -2.96
C ARG A 146 -14.64 -9.92 -3.95
N PRO A 147 -15.87 -10.50 -3.96
CA PRO A 147 -16.20 -11.58 -4.87
C PRO A 147 -15.91 -11.27 -6.34
N GLY A 148 -16.37 -10.13 -6.87
CA GLY A 148 -16.12 -9.75 -8.25
C GLY A 148 -14.63 -9.55 -8.57
N THR A 149 -13.85 -8.99 -7.64
CA THR A 149 -12.40 -8.88 -7.79
C THR A 149 -11.73 -10.25 -7.81
N LEU A 150 -12.08 -11.15 -6.89
CA LEU A 150 -11.51 -12.50 -6.81
C LEU A 150 -11.84 -13.34 -8.03
N ASP A 151 -13.03 -13.19 -8.60
CA ASP A 151 -13.44 -13.87 -9.84
C ASP A 151 -12.73 -13.31 -11.08
N PHE A 152 -12.35 -12.02 -11.04
CA PHE A 152 -11.71 -11.34 -12.15
C PHE A 152 -10.19 -11.56 -12.20
N LEU A 153 -9.49 -11.52 -11.06
CA LEU A 153 -8.02 -11.56 -10.99
C LEU A 153 -7.37 -12.75 -11.71
N PRO A 154 -7.88 -14.00 -11.63
CA PRO A 154 -7.26 -15.12 -12.36
C PRO A 154 -7.23 -14.91 -13.87
N ARG A 155 -8.26 -14.25 -14.43
CA ARG A 155 -8.38 -13.98 -15.86
C ARG A 155 -7.43 -12.85 -16.31
N LEU A 156 -6.99 -12.00 -15.40
CA LEU A 156 -6.17 -10.85 -15.72
C LEU A 156 -4.85 -11.25 -16.41
N TYR A 157 -4.22 -12.33 -15.96
CA TYR A 157 -2.98 -12.84 -16.57
C TYR A 157 -3.17 -13.33 -18.00
N GLU A 158 -4.38 -13.76 -18.35
CA GLU A 158 -4.72 -14.25 -19.71
C GLU A 158 -5.00 -13.10 -20.68
N ILE A 159 -5.54 -11.98 -20.18
CA ILE A 159 -6.02 -10.86 -20.99
C ILE A 159 -5.14 -9.63 -20.93
N ALA A 160 -4.11 -9.63 -20.06
CA ALA A 160 -3.18 -8.52 -19.96
C ALA A 160 -2.35 -8.38 -21.26
N PRO A 161 -2.06 -7.14 -21.70
CA PRO A 161 -1.18 -6.92 -22.83
C PRO A 161 0.21 -7.53 -22.61
N GLU A 162 0.85 -8.02 -23.67
CA GLU A 162 2.18 -8.67 -23.64
C GLU A 162 3.29 -7.75 -23.09
N ASP A 163 3.16 -6.44 -23.26
CA ASP A 163 4.10 -5.43 -22.76
C ASP A 163 3.89 -5.08 -21.26
N ILE A 164 2.94 -5.72 -20.59
CA ILE A 164 2.66 -5.51 -19.17
C ILE A 164 3.17 -6.70 -18.35
N LYS A 165 4.08 -6.40 -17.42
CA LYS A 165 4.57 -7.37 -16.43
C LYS A 165 3.97 -7.08 -15.06
N PHE A 166 3.39 -8.11 -14.44
CA PHE A 166 2.98 -8.03 -13.03
C PHE A 166 4.16 -8.35 -12.13
N VAL A 167 4.38 -7.51 -11.15
CA VAL A 167 5.51 -7.62 -10.22
C VAL A 167 5.04 -7.39 -8.78
N THR A 168 5.81 -7.86 -7.83
CA THR A 168 5.59 -7.55 -6.41
C THR A 168 5.96 -6.10 -6.09
N VAL A 169 5.47 -5.57 -4.97
CA VAL A 169 5.85 -4.22 -4.53
C VAL A 169 7.35 -4.08 -4.26
N PRO A 170 8.05 -5.06 -3.64
CA PRO A 170 9.51 -5.02 -3.54
C PRO A 170 10.22 -4.89 -4.89
N GLU A 171 9.85 -5.69 -5.90
CA GLU A 171 10.41 -5.61 -7.26
C GLU A 171 10.14 -4.25 -7.91
N TYR A 172 8.93 -3.71 -7.73
CA TYR A 172 8.60 -2.36 -8.20
C TYR A 172 9.48 -1.28 -7.56
N LEU A 173 9.71 -1.35 -6.26
CA LEU A 173 10.55 -0.40 -5.54
C LEU A 173 12.01 -0.48 -5.97
N GLU A 174 12.52 -1.69 -6.18
CA GLU A 174 13.88 -1.91 -6.68
C GLU A 174 14.04 -1.36 -8.09
N HIS A 175 13.11 -1.65 -9.01
CA HIS A 175 13.10 -1.03 -10.33
C HIS A 175 13.15 0.50 -10.27
N LYS A 176 12.35 1.12 -9.39
CA LYS A 176 12.34 2.58 -9.24
C LYS A 176 13.67 3.12 -8.69
N ARG A 177 14.39 2.34 -7.89
CA ARG A 177 15.70 2.70 -7.34
C ARG A 177 16.80 2.65 -8.39
N ILE A 178 16.84 1.60 -9.22
CA ILE A 178 17.90 1.38 -10.22
C ILE A 178 17.56 1.96 -11.61
N GLY A 179 16.31 2.32 -11.85
CA GLY A 179 15.86 2.93 -13.10
C GLY A 179 15.74 1.98 -14.29
N SER A 180 15.77 0.66 -14.06
CA SER A 180 15.62 -0.36 -15.11
C SER A 180 14.87 -1.60 -14.60
N TRP A 181 14.18 -2.30 -15.51
CA TRP A 181 13.70 -3.66 -15.25
C TRP A 181 14.84 -4.63 -15.59
N GLU A 182 15.23 -5.46 -14.64
CA GLU A 182 16.09 -6.60 -14.96
C GLU A 182 15.28 -7.59 -15.81
N GLU A 183 15.88 -8.06 -16.92
CA GLU A 183 15.29 -9.03 -17.84
C GLU A 183 15.23 -10.45 -17.21
#